data_ea64fc2f530b0b827e9a001a5493b74e
#
_entry.id   ea64fc2f530b0b827e9a001a5493b74e
#
_cell.length_a   1.000
_cell.length_b   1.000
_cell.length_c   1.000
_cell.angle_alpha   90.00
_cell.angle_beta   90.00
_cell.angle_gamma   90.00
#
_symmetry.space_group_name_H-M   'P 1'
#
loop_
_entity.id
_entity.type
_entity.pdbx_description
1 polymer ?
#
loop_
_entity_poly.entity_id
_entity_poly.type
_entity_poly.pdbx_seq_one_letter_code
_entity_poly.pdbx_strand_id
1 'polypeptide(L)'
;MTNSREEILKRDFSNAFVEKMKNAIEMSHYKYGWANKTYPELAQAYKCAKERLAEYEKTHNKEYLIDVANFVMLEFLYPAFSDAKYTPTDSDKSIGLAGGISYKELMEGVQNDR
;
A
#
# COMPACT_ATOMS: atom_id res chain seq x y z
N MET A 1 12.98 -24.38 -10.22
CA MET A 1 12.15 -23.89 -11.33
C MET A 1 11.43 -22.62 -10.89
N THR A 2 11.53 -21.56 -11.68
CA THR A 2 10.85 -20.31 -11.37
C THR A 2 9.50 -20.25 -12.06
N ASN A 3 8.50 -19.72 -11.38
CA ASN A 3 7.19 -19.50 -11.97
C ASN A 3 7.24 -18.29 -12.89
N SER A 4 6.40 -18.27 -13.91
CA SER A 4 6.28 -17.12 -14.79
C SER A 4 5.65 -15.94 -14.05
N ARG A 5 5.87 -14.73 -14.55
CA ARG A 5 5.21 -13.53 -14.04
C ARG A 5 3.69 -13.71 -14.03
N GLU A 6 3.15 -14.31 -15.10
CA GLU A 6 1.71 -14.52 -15.22
C GLU A 6 1.16 -15.39 -14.09
N GLU A 7 1.85 -16.48 -13.76
CA GLU A 7 1.43 -17.35 -12.66
C GLU A 7 1.51 -16.65 -11.31
N ILE A 8 2.59 -15.90 -11.09
CA ILE A 8 2.78 -15.16 -9.85
C ILE A 8 1.64 -14.16 -9.66
N LEU A 9 1.35 -13.36 -10.68
CA LEU A 9 0.30 -12.35 -10.59
C LEU A 9 -1.10 -12.96 -10.49
N LYS A 10 -1.28 -14.16 -11.02
CA LYS A 10 -2.56 -14.85 -10.88
C LYS A 10 -2.84 -15.26 -9.44
N ARG A 11 -1.81 -15.64 -8.69
CA ARG A 11 -1.95 -16.13 -7.31
C ARG A 11 -1.81 -15.04 -6.26
N ASP A 12 -0.85 -14.13 -6.46
CA ASP A 12 -0.43 -13.21 -5.41
C ASP A 12 -0.80 -11.75 -5.70
N PHE A 13 -1.64 -11.52 -6.70
CA PHE A 13 -2.11 -10.19 -7.06
C PHE A 13 -3.62 -10.24 -7.29
N SER A 14 -4.32 -9.15 -6.99
CA SER A 14 -5.77 -9.11 -7.14
C SER A 14 -6.19 -8.00 -8.10
N ASN A 15 -6.66 -8.39 -9.28
CA ASN A 15 -7.25 -7.46 -10.23
C ASN A 15 -8.58 -6.90 -9.69
N ALA A 16 -9.31 -7.70 -8.92
CA ALA A 16 -10.55 -7.24 -8.30
C ALA A 16 -10.29 -6.13 -7.30
N PHE A 17 -9.21 -6.24 -6.52
CA PHE A 17 -8.79 -5.19 -5.58
C PHE A 17 -8.48 -3.89 -6.33
N VAL A 18 -7.73 -3.97 -7.42
CA VAL A 18 -7.38 -2.80 -8.23
C VAL A 18 -8.62 -2.15 -8.83
N GLU A 19 -9.57 -2.96 -9.29
CA GLU A 19 -10.82 -2.44 -9.84
C GLU A 19 -11.62 -1.69 -8.78
N LYS A 20 -11.67 -2.21 -7.55
CA LYS A 20 -12.31 -1.51 -6.43
C LYS A 20 -11.61 -0.19 -6.11
N MET A 21 -10.27 -0.14 -6.21
CA MET A 21 -9.53 1.10 -6.05
C MET A 21 -9.96 2.14 -7.08
N LYS A 22 -10.05 1.74 -8.35
CA LYS A 22 -10.46 2.64 -9.44
C LYS A 22 -11.86 3.19 -9.20
N ASN A 23 -12.80 2.32 -8.83
CA ASN A 23 -14.17 2.73 -8.57
C ASN A 23 -14.24 3.74 -7.42
N ALA A 24 -13.49 3.51 -6.35
CA ALA A 24 -13.48 4.39 -5.20
C ALA A 24 -12.86 5.76 -5.54
N ILE A 25 -11.80 5.78 -6.35
CA ILE A 25 -11.18 7.03 -6.80
C ILE A 25 -12.15 7.83 -7.65
N GLU A 26 -12.89 7.16 -8.54
CA GLU A 26 -13.89 7.83 -9.37
C GLU A 26 -14.99 8.47 -8.52
N MET A 27 -15.50 7.73 -7.54
CA MET A 27 -16.52 8.24 -6.64
C MET A 27 -16.01 9.40 -5.79
N SER A 28 -14.77 9.34 -5.34
CA SER A 28 -14.14 10.44 -4.60
C SER A 28 -14.03 11.69 -5.44
N HIS A 29 -13.72 11.52 -6.73
CA HIS A 29 -13.64 12.67 -7.64
C HIS A 29 -14.98 13.38 -7.74
N TYR A 30 -16.06 12.62 -7.87
CA TYR A 30 -17.41 13.24 -7.96
C TYR A 30 -17.83 13.94 -6.68
N LYS A 31 -17.30 13.49 -5.52
CA LYS A 31 -17.63 14.10 -4.23
C LYS A 31 -16.74 15.30 -3.91
N TYR A 32 -15.45 15.19 -4.21
CA TYR A 32 -14.45 16.14 -3.67
C TYR A 32 -13.61 16.82 -4.74
N GLY A 33 -13.76 16.46 -6.02
CA GLY A 33 -12.98 17.02 -7.11
C GLY A 33 -11.60 16.37 -7.27
N TRP A 34 -10.72 17.08 -7.93
CA TRP A 34 -9.38 16.57 -8.26
C TRP A 34 -8.51 16.44 -7.02
N ALA A 35 -7.83 15.31 -6.88
CA ALA A 35 -6.99 15.02 -5.74
C ALA A 35 -5.83 16.02 -5.58
N ASN A 36 -5.27 16.52 -6.70
CA ASN A 36 -4.18 17.47 -6.64
C ASN A 36 -4.58 18.83 -6.04
N LYS A 37 -5.86 19.08 -5.89
CA LYS A 37 -6.36 20.28 -5.21
C LYS A 37 -6.46 20.09 -3.70
N THR A 38 -6.45 18.85 -3.25
CA THR A 38 -6.56 18.51 -1.83
C THR A 38 -5.20 18.15 -1.24
N TYR A 39 -4.40 17.35 -1.96
CA TYR A 39 -3.15 16.81 -1.43
C TYR A 39 -1.95 17.44 -2.11
N PRO A 40 -0.93 17.81 -1.34
CA PRO A 40 -0.81 17.70 0.12
C PRO A 40 -1.27 18.94 0.89
N GLU A 41 -1.75 19.99 0.22
CA GLU A 41 -1.95 21.30 0.85
C GLU A 41 -3.08 21.33 1.88
N LEU A 42 -4.24 20.75 1.55
CA LEU A 42 -5.40 20.78 2.45
C LEU A 42 -5.44 19.57 3.37
N ALA A 43 -4.89 18.45 2.93
CA ALA A 43 -4.82 17.22 3.71
C ALA A 43 -3.59 16.43 3.29
N GLN A 44 -3.14 15.51 4.14
CA GLN A 44 -2.00 14.67 3.85
C GLN A 44 -2.47 13.23 3.70
N ALA A 45 -2.28 12.67 2.50
CA ALA A 45 -2.83 11.36 2.17
C ALA A 45 -2.29 10.26 3.07
N TYR A 46 -1.00 10.30 3.45
CA TYR A 46 -0.43 9.25 4.29
C TYR A 46 -1.08 9.21 5.69
N LYS A 47 -1.50 10.37 6.19
CA LYS A 47 -2.20 10.43 7.48
C LYS A 47 -3.60 9.82 7.36
N CYS A 48 -4.28 10.09 6.24
CA CYS A 48 -5.57 9.47 5.96
C CYS A 48 -5.44 7.96 5.86
N ALA A 49 -4.35 7.47 5.24
CA ALA A 49 -4.10 6.04 5.16
C ALA A 49 -3.98 5.41 6.55
N LYS A 50 -3.26 6.06 7.46
CA LYS A 50 -3.13 5.57 8.84
C LYS A 50 -4.48 5.51 9.55
N GLU A 51 -5.31 6.53 9.38
CA GLU A 51 -6.64 6.56 10.00
C GLU A 51 -7.53 5.43 9.48
N ARG A 52 -7.51 5.18 8.18
CA ARG A 52 -8.32 4.11 7.60
C ARG A 52 -7.83 2.73 8.02
N LEU A 53 -6.51 2.57 8.15
CA LEU A 53 -5.97 1.31 8.63
C LEU A 53 -6.40 1.06 10.09
N ALA A 54 -6.44 2.11 10.92
CA ALA A 54 -6.94 1.98 12.28
C ALA A 54 -8.42 1.58 12.30
N GLU A 55 -9.22 2.11 11.37
CA GLU A 55 -10.63 1.70 11.26
C GLU A 55 -10.77 0.25 10.84
N TYR A 56 -9.91 -0.22 9.94
CA TYR A 56 -9.88 -1.63 9.59
C TYR A 56 -9.60 -2.51 10.82
N GLU A 57 -8.65 -2.12 11.65
CA GLU A 57 -8.32 -2.88 12.85
C GLU A 57 -9.50 -2.99 13.82
N LYS A 58 -10.34 -1.95 13.88
CA LYS A 58 -11.52 -1.95 14.75
C LYS A 58 -12.68 -2.76 14.18
N THR A 59 -12.91 -2.64 12.88
CA THR A 59 -14.13 -3.15 12.26
C THR A 59 -13.94 -4.44 11.50
N HIS A 60 -12.70 -4.72 11.05
CA HIS A 60 -12.34 -5.81 10.15
C HIS A 60 -13.06 -5.70 8.78
N ASN A 61 -13.53 -4.50 8.43
CA ASN A 61 -14.18 -4.24 7.15
C ASN A 61 -13.12 -4.00 6.08
N LYS A 62 -13.04 -4.90 5.13
CA LYS A 62 -12.03 -4.84 4.05
C LYS A 62 -12.17 -3.62 3.15
N GLU A 63 -13.32 -2.96 3.15
CA GLU A 63 -13.50 -1.73 2.36
C GLU A 63 -12.47 -0.67 2.78
N TYR A 64 -12.13 -0.61 4.07
CA TYR A 64 -11.10 0.32 4.54
C TYR A 64 -9.73 0.03 3.93
N LEU A 65 -9.46 -1.21 3.55
CA LEU A 65 -8.19 -1.55 2.89
C LEU A 65 -8.11 -0.93 1.48
N ILE A 66 -9.24 -0.79 0.80
CA ILE A 66 -9.28 -0.10 -0.49
C ILE A 66 -8.96 1.39 -0.29
N ASP A 67 -9.53 2.00 0.74
CA ASP A 67 -9.23 3.39 1.07
C ASP A 67 -7.75 3.58 1.41
N VAL A 68 -7.18 2.68 2.22
CA VAL A 68 -5.74 2.72 2.55
C VAL A 68 -4.90 2.67 1.29
N ALA A 69 -5.20 1.75 0.39
CA ALA A 69 -4.45 1.60 -0.86
C ALA A 69 -4.52 2.87 -1.70
N ASN A 70 -5.69 3.48 -1.82
CA ASN A 70 -5.86 4.71 -2.57
C ASN A 70 -5.12 5.88 -1.92
N PHE A 71 -5.17 6.01 -0.59
CA PHE A 71 -4.44 7.06 0.09
C PHE A 71 -2.93 6.89 -0.04
N VAL A 72 -2.43 5.67 0.01
CA VAL A 72 -1.00 5.39 -0.22
C VAL A 72 -0.62 5.77 -1.65
N MET A 73 -1.45 5.42 -2.63
CA MET A 73 -1.23 5.82 -4.02
C MET A 73 -1.21 7.34 -4.17
N LEU A 74 -2.14 8.04 -3.51
CA LEU A 74 -2.21 9.50 -3.58
C LEU A 74 -0.99 10.15 -2.91
N GLU A 75 -0.47 9.54 -1.85
CA GLU A 75 0.78 10.01 -1.25
C GLU A 75 1.96 9.85 -2.22
N PHE A 76 1.99 8.75 -2.98
CA PHE A 76 2.99 8.54 -4.01
C PHE A 76 2.92 9.62 -5.08
N LEU A 77 1.70 9.99 -5.50
CA LEU A 77 1.49 10.99 -6.55
C LEU A 77 1.67 12.43 -6.04
N TYR A 78 1.20 12.73 -4.84
CA TYR A 78 1.16 14.08 -4.28
C TYR A 78 1.72 14.07 -2.86
N PRO A 79 3.03 13.87 -2.71
CA PRO A 79 3.62 13.64 -1.40
C PRO A 79 3.57 14.86 -0.49
N ALA A 80 3.42 14.59 0.82
CA ALA A 80 3.42 15.61 1.84
C ALA A 80 4.81 16.18 2.12
N PHE A 81 5.85 15.42 1.77
CA PHE A 81 7.24 15.79 2.04
C PHE A 81 7.89 16.31 0.77
N SER A 82 8.45 17.54 0.84
CA SER A 82 9.05 18.16 -0.35
C SER A 82 10.27 17.40 -0.88
N ASP A 83 10.92 16.61 -0.05
CA ASP A 83 12.08 15.79 -0.41
C ASP A 83 11.70 14.33 -0.72
N ALA A 84 10.42 14.02 -0.81
CA ALA A 84 9.98 12.66 -1.12
C ALA A 84 10.49 12.22 -2.48
N LYS A 85 11.05 11.03 -2.53
CA LYS A 85 11.62 10.48 -3.75
C LYS A 85 11.49 8.96 -3.72
N TYR A 86 11.52 8.36 -4.90
CA TYR A 86 11.56 6.91 -5.01
C TYR A 86 13.02 6.46 -5.01
N THR A 87 13.39 5.65 -4.03
CA THR A 87 14.71 5.03 -3.97
C THR A 87 14.50 3.54 -3.75
N PRO A 88 14.88 2.69 -4.72
CA PRO A 88 14.73 1.25 -4.54
C PRO A 88 15.49 0.77 -3.31
N THR A 89 14.86 -0.09 -2.54
CA THR A 89 15.49 -0.68 -1.36
C THR A 89 15.99 -2.08 -1.68
N ASP A 90 17.02 -2.49 -0.98
CA ASP A 90 17.53 -3.85 -1.08
C ASP A 90 16.49 -4.82 -0.53
N SER A 91 16.13 -5.84 -1.32
CA SER A 91 15.13 -6.81 -0.92
C SER A 91 15.50 -7.56 0.36
N ASP A 92 16.79 -7.75 0.62
CA ASP A 92 17.26 -8.41 1.85
C ASP A 92 16.97 -7.57 3.10
N LYS A 93 16.80 -6.27 2.93
CA LYS A 93 16.56 -5.33 4.02
C LYS A 93 15.14 -4.79 4.00
N SER A 94 14.28 -5.38 3.19
CA SER A 94 12.87 -4.98 3.13
C SER A 94 12.20 -5.24 4.46
N ILE A 95 11.46 -4.26 4.95
CA ILE A 95 10.72 -4.37 6.20
C ILE A 95 9.30 -4.88 5.99
N GLY A 96 9.02 -5.43 4.83
CA GLY A 96 7.67 -5.89 4.48
C GLY A 96 7.16 -7.06 5.31
N LEU A 97 8.05 -7.73 6.02
CA LEU A 97 7.67 -8.84 6.88
C LEU A 97 7.54 -8.35 8.32
N ALA A 98 7.95 -8.89 9.31
CA ALA A 98 7.60 -8.56 10.67
C ALA A 98 8.67 -7.68 11.35
N GLY A 99 8.26 -6.53 11.90
CA GLY A 99 9.06 -5.79 12.86
C GLY A 99 10.46 -5.36 12.41
N GLY A 100 10.65 -5.15 11.11
CA GLY A 100 11.93 -4.73 10.58
C GLY A 100 12.87 -5.89 10.21
N ILE A 101 12.42 -7.13 10.35
CA ILE A 101 13.22 -8.29 9.94
C ILE A 101 13.11 -8.44 8.42
N SER A 102 14.25 -8.59 7.75
CA SER A 102 14.26 -8.84 6.31
C SER A 102 13.82 -10.26 5.99
N TYR A 103 13.38 -10.47 4.75
CA TYR A 103 13.00 -11.80 4.31
C TYR A 103 14.15 -12.80 4.46
N LYS A 104 15.37 -12.38 4.12
CA LYS A 104 16.55 -13.22 4.25
C LYS A 104 16.79 -13.64 5.68
N GLU A 105 16.72 -12.70 6.62
CA GLU A 105 16.89 -13.01 8.04
C GLU A 105 15.84 -13.95 8.56
N LEU A 106 14.58 -13.73 8.14
CA LEU A 106 13.49 -14.60 8.53
C LEU A 106 13.69 -16.03 8.04
N MET A 107 14.11 -16.20 6.80
CA MET A 107 14.31 -17.52 6.23
C MET A 107 15.52 -18.24 6.84
N GLU A 108 16.57 -17.51 7.15
CA GLU A 108 17.74 -18.08 7.83
C GLU A 108 17.34 -18.58 9.23
N GLY A 109 16.55 -17.81 9.96
CA GLY A 109 16.05 -18.23 11.26
C GLY A 109 15.23 -19.48 11.20
N VAL A 110 14.32 -19.59 10.22
CA VAL A 110 13.51 -20.77 10.02
C VAL A 110 14.37 -22.00 9.71
N GLN A 111 15.38 -21.85 8.86
CA GLN A 111 16.26 -22.93 8.50
C GLN A 111 17.12 -23.38 9.67
N ASN A 112 17.57 -22.46 10.48
CA ASN A 112 18.41 -22.75 11.63
C ASN A 112 17.68 -23.43 12.78
N ASP A 113 16.36 -23.26 12.85
CA ASP A 113 15.53 -23.85 13.88
C ASP A 113 15.16 -25.30 13.60
N ARG A 114 15.59 -25.82 12.48
CA ARG A 114 15.38 -27.21 12.12
C ARG A 114 16.60 -28.06 12.44
#